data_1f9a3dc429ef39a275ab2d864da49452
#
_entry.id   1f9a3dc429ef39a275ab2d864da49452
#
_cell.length_a   1.000
_cell.length_b   1.000
_cell.length_c   1.000
_cell.angle_alpha   90.00
_cell.angle_beta   90.00
_cell.angle_gamma   90.00
#
_symmetry.space_group_name_H-M   'P 1'
#
loop_
_entity.id
_entity.type
_entity.pdbx_description
1 polymer ?
#
loop_
_entity_poly.entity_id
_entity_poly.type
_entity_poly.pdbx_seq_one_letter_code
_entity_poly.pdbx_strand_id
1 'polypeptide(L)'
;MNNIIETMLNKYNPQNNSERENAIKEIIQEIVLAGLSRGGFFEKAAFYGGTCLRIFHGLNRFSEDLDFALISKNQNFKLSDYFPFIKKELNAYGIDMDFVQKANQDAKSNIQSAFIKKDTQILLMHFFPKSEEAKKAIKNQNIRIKFEIDMENPDGGLVETKYRLAPSPYEIKIFDDSTLFAGKIHAVICREYKNRVKGRDYYDYLFYRAKETKINLAYLENKLKNTGKISKDTKLTIDIIKELLDKKFKSVNFEAAKEDVNNFIKDKNSLKLWSADLFLSTIEGLQTNKI
;
A
#
# COMPACT_ATOMS: atom_id res chain seq x y z
N MET A 1 9.19 17.72 -27.85
CA MET A 1 9.60 16.65 -26.89
C MET A 1 8.38 15.82 -26.59
N ASN A 2 8.46 14.49 -26.74
CA ASN A 2 7.34 13.63 -26.34
C ASN A 2 7.16 13.76 -24.83
N ASN A 3 5.95 14.10 -24.40
CA ASN A 3 5.61 14.19 -22.98
C ASN A 3 5.71 12.79 -22.35
N ILE A 4 6.73 12.57 -21.53
CA ILE A 4 7.01 11.25 -20.92
C ILE A 4 5.80 10.79 -20.10
N ILE A 5 5.13 11.70 -19.39
CA ILE A 5 3.93 11.38 -18.60
C ILE A 5 2.80 10.88 -19.52
N GLU A 6 2.62 11.52 -20.68
CA GLU A 6 1.61 11.12 -21.66
C GLU A 6 1.93 9.76 -22.28
N THR A 7 3.21 9.50 -22.56
CA THR A 7 3.68 8.19 -23.02
C THR A 7 3.43 7.10 -21.98
N MET A 8 3.69 7.39 -20.71
CA MET A 8 3.37 6.47 -19.60
C MET A 8 1.86 6.27 -19.50
N LEU A 9 1.07 7.34 -19.55
CA LEU A 9 -0.38 7.30 -19.46
C LEU A 9 -1.03 6.45 -20.55
N ASN A 10 -0.52 6.54 -21.77
CA ASN A 10 -1.00 5.76 -22.91
C ASN A 10 -0.86 4.25 -22.71
N LYS A 11 0.14 3.79 -21.92
CA LYS A 11 0.30 2.37 -21.57
C LYS A 11 -0.84 1.84 -20.68
N TYR A 12 -1.49 2.70 -19.89
CA TYR A 12 -2.63 2.33 -19.06
C TYR A 12 -3.93 2.22 -19.86
N ASN A 13 -4.00 2.85 -21.06
CA ASN A 13 -5.17 2.90 -21.92
C ASN A 13 -6.48 3.18 -21.14
N PRO A 14 -6.57 4.31 -20.39
CA PRO A 14 -7.70 4.60 -19.55
C PRO A 14 -8.96 4.86 -20.40
N GLN A 15 -10.05 4.19 -20.08
CA GLN A 15 -11.32 4.28 -20.82
C GLN A 15 -12.25 5.39 -20.29
N ASN A 16 -11.96 5.93 -19.11
CA ASN A 16 -12.76 6.97 -18.46
C ASN A 16 -11.91 7.84 -17.55
N ASN A 17 -12.51 8.92 -17.03
CA ASN A 17 -11.79 9.89 -16.19
C ASN A 17 -11.27 9.27 -14.88
N SER A 18 -11.99 8.35 -14.27
CA SER A 18 -11.56 7.67 -13.04
C SER A 18 -10.33 6.78 -13.27
N GLU A 19 -10.32 6.01 -14.35
CA GLU A 19 -9.16 5.21 -14.73
C GLU A 19 -7.96 6.09 -15.07
N ARG A 20 -8.19 7.24 -15.74
CA ARG A 20 -7.13 8.21 -16.03
C ARG A 20 -6.53 8.79 -14.76
N GLU A 21 -7.38 9.18 -13.80
CA GLU A 21 -6.91 9.69 -12.50
C GLU A 21 -6.09 8.64 -11.75
N ASN A 22 -6.57 7.40 -11.70
CA ASN A 22 -5.84 6.30 -11.09
C ASN A 22 -4.48 6.04 -11.77
N ALA A 23 -4.43 6.10 -13.11
CA ALA A 23 -3.18 5.94 -13.85
C ALA A 23 -2.19 7.08 -13.56
N ILE A 24 -2.67 8.33 -13.48
CA ILE A 24 -1.83 9.48 -13.11
C ILE A 24 -1.29 9.33 -11.68
N LYS A 25 -2.13 8.91 -10.74
CA LYS A 25 -1.68 8.63 -9.36
C LYS A 25 -0.57 7.57 -9.35
N GLU A 26 -0.73 6.46 -10.07
CA GLU A 26 0.26 5.39 -10.14
C GLU A 26 1.58 5.86 -10.78
N ILE A 27 1.52 6.69 -11.82
CA ILE A 27 2.71 7.30 -12.44
C ILE A 27 3.46 8.18 -11.42
N ILE A 28 2.73 9.03 -10.69
CA ILE A 28 3.33 9.89 -9.66
C ILE A 28 3.91 9.06 -8.52
N GLN A 29 3.24 7.99 -8.10
CA GLN A 29 3.77 7.05 -7.12
C GLN A 29 5.11 6.45 -7.56
N GLU A 30 5.23 6.01 -8.82
CA GLU A 30 6.48 5.47 -9.35
C GLU A 30 7.60 6.55 -9.40
N ILE A 31 7.27 7.80 -9.73
CA ILE A 31 8.25 8.91 -9.68
C ILE A 31 8.71 9.17 -8.24
N VAL A 32 7.80 9.16 -7.28
CA VAL A 32 8.13 9.31 -5.85
C VAL A 32 9.02 8.17 -5.36
N LEU A 33 8.72 6.92 -5.74
CA LEU A 33 9.55 5.76 -5.40
C LEU A 33 10.97 5.87 -5.98
N ALA A 34 11.12 6.36 -7.22
CA ALA A 34 12.42 6.62 -7.82
C ALA A 34 13.19 7.70 -7.02
N GLY A 35 12.54 8.79 -6.64
CA GLY A 35 13.14 9.85 -5.80
C GLY A 35 13.58 9.33 -4.43
N LEU A 36 12.77 8.52 -3.77
CA LEU A 36 13.11 7.86 -2.51
C LEU A 36 14.35 6.95 -2.64
N SER A 37 14.39 6.16 -3.72
CA SER A 37 15.54 5.29 -4.01
C SER A 37 16.84 6.10 -4.14
N ARG A 38 16.80 7.20 -4.89
CA ARG A 38 17.96 8.09 -5.05
C ARG A 38 18.43 8.72 -3.74
N GLY A 39 17.53 8.90 -2.79
CA GLY A 39 17.83 9.39 -1.44
C GLY A 39 18.35 8.33 -0.48
N GLY A 40 18.46 7.05 -0.88
CA GLY A 40 18.87 5.96 0.01
C GLY A 40 17.78 5.54 1.02
N PHE A 41 16.51 5.90 0.78
CA PHE A 41 15.40 5.61 1.68
C PHE A 41 15.26 4.09 1.93
N PHE A 42 15.44 3.27 0.90
CA PHE A 42 15.29 1.83 0.97
C PHE A 42 16.43 1.09 1.69
N GLU A 43 17.45 1.81 2.14
CA GLU A 43 18.41 1.27 3.11
C GLU A 43 17.80 1.11 4.50
N LYS A 44 16.78 1.92 4.83
CA LYS A 44 16.14 1.99 6.14
C LYS A 44 14.71 1.48 6.18
N ALA A 45 14.00 1.48 5.05
CA ALA A 45 12.59 1.12 4.97
C ALA A 45 12.30 0.16 3.81
N ALA A 46 11.27 -0.67 3.98
CA ALA A 46 10.72 -1.53 2.93
C ALA A 46 9.34 -1.04 2.52
N PHE A 47 9.04 -1.12 1.22
CA PHE A 47 7.75 -0.80 0.64
C PHE A 47 6.80 -2.00 0.76
N TYR A 48 5.55 -1.75 1.12
CA TYR A 48 4.53 -2.78 1.25
C TYR A 48 3.13 -2.25 0.87
N GLY A 49 2.09 -2.99 1.20
CA GLY A 49 0.71 -2.56 0.99
C GLY A 49 0.18 -2.78 -0.43
N GLY A 50 -0.97 -2.18 -0.72
CA GLY A 50 -1.69 -2.40 -1.97
C GLY A 50 -0.96 -1.88 -3.20
N THR A 51 -0.26 -0.77 -3.09
CA THR A 51 0.51 -0.17 -4.19
C THR A 51 1.76 -0.99 -4.52
N CYS A 52 2.41 -1.56 -3.49
CA CYS A 52 3.49 -2.52 -3.70
C CYS A 52 3.01 -3.73 -4.50
N LEU A 53 1.88 -4.31 -4.12
CA LEU A 53 1.28 -5.42 -4.87
C LEU A 53 0.94 -5.03 -6.32
N ARG A 54 0.41 -3.84 -6.52
CA ARG A 54 0.04 -3.34 -7.84
C ARG A 54 1.26 -3.19 -8.74
N ILE A 55 2.30 -2.51 -8.27
CA ILE A 55 3.47 -2.15 -9.08
C ILE A 55 4.41 -3.35 -9.26
N PHE A 56 4.64 -4.19 -8.24
CA PHE A 56 5.69 -5.21 -8.24
C PHE A 56 5.19 -6.64 -8.37
N HIS A 57 3.91 -6.91 -8.06
CA HIS A 57 3.37 -8.27 -8.04
C HIS A 57 2.20 -8.49 -9.01
N GLY A 58 1.80 -7.45 -9.78
CA GLY A 58 0.77 -7.57 -10.82
C GLY A 58 -0.66 -7.63 -10.30
N LEU A 59 -0.94 -7.05 -9.12
CA LEU A 59 -2.29 -6.93 -8.59
C LEU A 59 -3.18 -6.14 -9.56
N ASN A 60 -4.30 -6.72 -9.99
CA ASN A 60 -5.18 -6.11 -10.99
C ASN A 60 -6.25 -5.20 -10.36
N ARG A 61 -5.84 -4.34 -9.44
CA ARG A 61 -6.64 -3.22 -8.94
C ARG A 61 -5.75 -2.01 -8.69
N PHE A 62 -6.30 -0.82 -8.81
CA PHE A 62 -5.60 0.41 -8.45
C PHE A 62 -5.44 0.55 -6.93
N SER A 63 -4.40 1.28 -6.54
CA SER A 63 -4.10 1.59 -5.15
C SER A 63 -3.62 3.04 -5.02
N GLU A 64 -3.96 3.69 -3.91
CA GLU A 64 -3.82 5.13 -3.76
C GLU A 64 -2.69 5.55 -2.83
N ASP A 65 -2.37 4.71 -1.83
CA ASP A 65 -1.45 5.05 -0.74
C ASP A 65 -0.06 4.49 -1.00
N LEU A 66 0.97 5.11 -0.44
CA LEU A 66 2.34 4.60 -0.35
C LEU A 66 2.61 4.18 1.08
N ASP A 67 2.72 2.88 1.31
CA ASP A 67 2.89 2.28 2.62
C ASP A 67 4.32 1.75 2.80
N PHE A 68 5.01 2.18 3.85
CA PHE A 68 6.37 1.76 4.18
C PHE A 68 6.48 1.32 5.62
N ALA A 69 7.44 0.44 5.89
CA ALA A 69 7.81 0.06 7.25
C ALA A 69 9.31 0.16 7.43
N LEU A 70 9.76 0.64 8.58
CA LEU A 70 11.18 0.59 8.90
C LEU A 70 11.64 -0.87 9.01
N ILE A 71 12.80 -1.17 8.42
CA ILE A 71 13.41 -2.52 8.47
C ILE A 71 13.96 -2.78 9.88
N SER A 72 14.44 -1.73 10.54
CA SER A 72 14.87 -1.76 11.93
C SER A 72 14.40 -0.50 12.65
N LYS A 73 14.19 -0.61 13.96
CA LYS A 73 13.82 0.55 14.79
C LYS A 73 14.89 1.65 14.68
N ASN A 74 14.48 2.83 14.31
CA ASN A 74 15.36 3.99 14.18
C ASN A 74 14.66 5.26 14.70
N GLN A 75 14.98 5.65 15.91
CA GLN A 75 14.41 6.85 16.55
C GLN A 75 14.82 8.17 15.86
N ASN A 76 15.90 8.16 15.08
CA ASN A 76 16.39 9.33 14.36
C ASN A 76 15.90 9.39 12.91
N PHE A 77 14.99 8.49 12.50
CA PHE A 77 14.46 8.51 11.16
C PHE A 77 13.60 9.76 10.93
N LYS A 78 13.91 10.50 9.87
CA LYS A 78 13.15 11.68 9.44
C LYS A 78 12.80 11.54 7.97
N LEU A 79 11.50 11.49 7.68
CA LEU A 79 11.02 11.45 6.31
C LEU A 79 11.40 12.70 5.52
N SER A 80 11.49 13.85 6.19
CA SER A 80 11.87 15.14 5.59
C SER A 80 13.23 15.12 4.89
N ASP A 81 14.14 14.26 5.31
CA ASP A 81 15.49 14.16 4.73
C ASP A 81 15.45 13.69 3.26
N TYR A 82 14.36 13.04 2.85
CA TYR A 82 14.15 12.50 1.50
C TYR A 82 13.38 13.45 0.58
N PHE A 83 12.77 14.50 1.10
CA PHE A 83 11.97 15.45 0.30
C PHE A 83 12.75 16.13 -0.83
N PRO A 84 14.02 16.54 -0.66
CA PRO A 84 14.78 17.12 -1.76
C PRO A 84 14.94 16.17 -2.95
N PHE A 85 15.12 14.87 -2.68
CA PHE A 85 15.27 13.85 -3.73
C PHE A 85 13.95 13.61 -4.45
N ILE A 86 12.83 13.53 -3.73
CA ILE A 86 11.49 13.40 -4.31
C ILE A 86 11.17 14.62 -5.18
N LYS A 87 11.41 15.84 -4.69
CA LYS A 87 11.19 17.07 -5.45
C LYS A 87 12.05 17.14 -6.71
N LYS A 88 13.32 16.76 -6.61
CA LYS A 88 14.23 16.73 -7.76
C LYS A 88 13.72 15.78 -8.85
N GLU A 89 13.30 14.57 -8.47
CA GLU A 89 12.77 13.60 -9.42
C GLU A 89 11.44 14.10 -10.04
N LEU A 90 10.51 14.60 -9.28
CA LEU A 90 9.23 15.17 -9.77
C LEU A 90 9.45 16.34 -10.73
N ASN A 91 10.35 17.26 -10.39
CA ASN A 91 10.65 18.42 -11.23
C ASN A 91 11.21 18.04 -12.61
N ALA A 92 11.92 16.90 -12.72
CA ALA A 92 12.39 16.38 -14.01
C ALA A 92 11.22 16.02 -14.95
N TYR A 93 10.03 15.74 -14.40
CA TYR A 93 8.78 15.48 -15.13
C TYR A 93 7.84 16.69 -15.19
N GLY A 94 8.28 17.87 -14.74
CA GLY A 94 7.47 19.09 -14.71
C GLY A 94 6.36 19.06 -13.66
N ILE A 95 6.50 18.24 -12.62
CA ILE A 95 5.58 18.15 -11.49
C ILE A 95 6.28 18.73 -10.25
N ASP A 96 5.52 19.44 -9.41
CA ASP A 96 5.95 19.86 -8.08
C ASP A 96 5.02 19.28 -7.02
N MET A 97 5.44 19.34 -5.76
CA MET A 97 4.66 18.84 -4.64
C MET A 97 4.67 19.79 -3.46
N ASP A 98 3.56 19.78 -2.74
CA ASP A 98 3.40 20.40 -1.42
C ASP A 98 2.78 19.43 -0.42
N PHE A 99 2.88 19.76 0.84
CA PHE A 99 2.26 19.02 1.92
C PHE A 99 0.92 19.65 2.29
N VAL A 100 -0.13 18.82 2.40
CA VAL A 100 -1.41 19.28 2.91
C VAL A 100 -1.31 19.38 4.42
N GLN A 101 -1.20 20.61 4.91
CA GLN A 101 -1.37 20.89 6.34
C GLN A 101 -2.84 20.65 6.70
N LYS A 102 -3.14 19.72 7.60
CA LYS A 102 -4.39 19.79 8.33
C LYS A 102 -4.28 20.95 9.30
N ALA A 103 -5.16 21.93 9.12
CA ALA A 103 -5.31 23.05 10.05
C ALA A 103 -5.75 22.51 11.42
N ASN A 104 -4.79 22.27 12.31
CA ASN A 104 -5.02 22.28 13.74
C ASN A 104 -4.72 23.71 14.21
N GLN A 105 -5.68 24.33 14.85
CA GLN A 105 -5.72 25.76 15.20
C GLN A 105 -4.64 26.22 16.20
N ASP A 106 -3.68 25.40 16.62
CA ASP A 106 -2.74 25.73 17.70
C ASP A 106 -1.29 25.28 17.43
N ALA A 107 -0.70 25.62 16.28
CA ALA A 107 0.74 25.47 16.17
C ALA A 107 1.37 26.50 15.25
N LYS A 108 2.00 27.47 15.85
CA LYS A 108 3.13 28.22 15.28
C LYS A 108 4.30 27.25 15.13
N SER A 109 4.42 26.54 14.01
CA SER A 109 5.70 25.97 13.59
C SER A 109 5.63 25.45 12.15
N ASN A 110 6.61 25.85 11.38
CA ASN A 110 6.89 25.46 10.02
C ASN A 110 7.01 23.94 9.88
N ILE A 111 6.34 23.38 8.86
CA ILE A 111 6.68 22.12 8.16
C ILE A 111 6.95 20.94 9.08
N GLN A 112 5.93 20.41 9.76
CA GLN A 112 5.94 19.04 10.32
C GLN A 112 4.57 18.65 10.88
N SER A 113 3.53 18.57 10.06
CA SER A 113 2.32 17.85 10.49
C SER A 113 2.28 16.46 9.87
N ALA A 114 3.29 15.66 10.18
CA ALA A 114 3.13 14.23 10.12
C ALA A 114 2.23 13.82 11.29
N PHE A 115 1.04 13.27 10.99
CA PHE A 115 0.19 12.74 12.04
C PHE A 115 0.83 11.47 12.59
N ILE A 116 1.29 11.52 13.83
CA ILE A 116 1.68 10.31 14.55
C ILE A 116 0.39 9.70 15.09
N LYS A 117 -0.07 8.64 14.47
CA LYS A 117 -1.11 7.79 15.01
C LYS A 117 -0.42 6.55 15.55
N LYS A 118 -0.07 6.52 16.85
CA LYS A 118 0.48 5.37 17.52
C LYS A 118 1.56 4.69 16.65
N ASP A 119 2.77 5.15 16.68
CA ASP A 119 3.93 4.58 15.97
C ASP A 119 3.92 4.61 14.41
N THR A 120 2.93 5.27 13.78
CA THR A 120 2.87 5.45 12.32
C THR A 120 2.96 6.93 11.96
N GLN A 121 3.91 7.30 11.10
CA GLN A 121 3.95 8.63 10.48
C GLN A 121 3.07 8.64 9.24
N ILE A 122 2.15 9.61 9.16
CA ILE A 122 1.23 9.78 8.03
C ILE A 122 1.43 11.16 7.46
N LEU A 123 1.68 11.25 6.15
CA LEU A 123 1.82 12.47 5.40
C LEU A 123 0.88 12.46 4.19
N LEU A 124 0.18 13.55 3.95
CA LEU A 124 -0.59 13.74 2.73
C LEU A 124 0.16 14.71 1.80
N MET A 125 0.61 14.18 0.67
CA MET A 125 1.30 14.95 -0.36
C MET A 125 0.32 15.36 -1.45
N HIS A 126 0.42 16.64 -1.86
CA HIS A 126 -0.31 17.21 -2.97
C HIS A 126 0.62 17.47 -4.13
N PHE A 127 0.27 16.99 -5.32
CA PHE A 127 1.05 17.09 -6.53
C PHE A 127 0.34 18.00 -7.53
N PHE A 128 1.09 18.87 -8.18
CA PHE A 128 0.56 19.80 -9.18
C PHE A 128 1.52 19.97 -10.35
N PRO A 129 0.99 20.21 -11.56
CA PRO A 129 1.82 20.40 -12.75
C PRO A 129 2.50 21.78 -12.69
N LYS A 130 3.78 21.80 -13.08
CA LYS A 130 4.60 23.02 -13.17
C LYS A 130 4.91 23.42 -14.61
N SER A 131 5.03 22.43 -15.51
CA SER A 131 5.23 22.67 -16.94
C SER A 131 3.91 22.59 -17.73
N GLU A 132 3.87 23.22 -18.92
CA GLU A 132 2.71 23.17 -19.81
C GLU A 132 2.41 21.73 -20.28
N GLU A 133 3.43 20.91 -20.48
CA GLU A 133 3.29 19.51 -20.84
C GLU A 133 2.64 18.70 -19.72
N ALA A 134 3.06 18.94 -18.46
CA ALA A 134 2.45 18.29 -17.29
C ALA A 134 1.00 18.77 -17.09
N LYS A 135 0.68 20.05 -17.32
CA LYS A 135 -0.70 20.58 -17.26
C LYS A 135 -1.61 19.87 -18.27
N LYS A 136 -1.16 19.65 -19.48
CA LYS A 136 -1.92 18.90 -20.51
C LYS A 136 -2.17 17.47 -20.10
N ALA A 137 -1.18 16.79 -19.53
CA ALA A 137 -1.29 15.40 -19.08
C ALA A 137 -2.18 15.24 -17.85
N ILE A 138 -2.03 16.11 -16.83
CA ILE A 138 -2.73 16.01 -15.54
C ILE A 138 -4.13 16.67 -15.59
N LYS A 139 -4.37 17.61 -16.52
CA LYS A 139 -5.69 18.27 -16.75
C LYS A 139 -6.31 18.88 -15.50
N ASN A 140 -5.58 19.67 -14.74
CA ASN A 140 -6.07 20.33 -13.51
C ASN A 140 -6.60 19.39 -12.42
N GLN A 141 -6.24 18.11 -12.44
CA GLN A 141 -6.62 17.16 -11.38
C GLN A 141 -5.84 17.48 -10.10
N ASN A 142 -6.55 17.42 -8.98
CA ASN A 142 -5.99 17.60 -7.65
C ASN A 142 -5.47 16.25 -7.14
N ILE A 143 -4.23 15.90 -7.47
CA ILE A 143 -3.64 14.61 -7.12
C ILE A 143 -3.11 14.66 -5.69
N ARG A 144 -3.66 13.81 -4.84
CA ARG A 144 -3.22 13.62 -3.46
C ARG A 144 -2.84 12.17 -3.23
N ILE A 145 -1.68 11.96 -2.63
CA ILE A 145 -1.19 10.63 -2.27
C ILE A 145 -0.86 10.64 -0.78
N LYS A 146 -1.40 9.67 -0.08
CA LYS A 146 -1.09 9.43 1.32
C LYS A 146 0.17 8.60 1.43
N PHE A 147 1.08 9.04 2.28
CA PHE A 147 2.33 8.38 2.59
C PHE A 147 2.28 7.91 4.04
N GLU A 148 2.46 6.63 4.30
CA GLU A 148 2.45 6.04 5.64
C GLU A 148 3.75 5.31 5.92
N ILE A 149 4.34 5.52 7.11
CA ILE A 149 5.50 4.77 7.58
C ILE A 149 5.18 4.16 8.93
N ASP A 150 5.22 2.83 8.99
CA ASP A 150 5.20 2.06 10.24
C ASP A 150 6.60 2.13 10.88
N MET A 151 6.69 2.84 12.02
CA MET A 151 7.94 3.06 12.75
C MET A 151 8.26 1.91 13.71
N GLU A 152 7.26 1.11 14.07
CA GLU A 152 7.32 0.02 15.04
C GLU A 152 6.95 -1.32 14.40
N ASN A 153 7.37 -1.51 13.14
CA ASN A 153 7.12 -2.76 12.44
C ASN A 153 7.74 -3.93 13.23
N PRO A 154 6.97 -5.02 13.50
CA PRO A 154 7.46 -6.14 14.26
C PRO A 154 8.53 -6.93 13.51
N ASP A 155 9.39 -7.60 14.26
CA ASP A 155 10.42 -8.50 13.72
C ASP A 155 9.82 -9.68 12.93
N GLY A 156 10.67 -10.31 12.12
CA GLY A 156 10.32 -11.50 11.33
C GLY A 156 9.85 -11.22 9.91
N GLY A 157 9.76 -9.95 9.51
CA GLY A 157 9.49 -9.59 8.11
C GLY A 157 10.71 -9.87 7.24
N LEU A 158 10.51 -10.56 6.11
CA LEU A 158 11.54 -10.83 5.12
C LEU A 158 11.49 -9.76 4.02
N VAL A 159 12.66 -9.29 3.61
CA VAL A 159 12.81 -8.20 2.64
C VAL A 159 13.54 -8.72 1.41
N GLU A 160 13.08 -8.31 0.24
CA GLU A 160 13.75 -8.57 -1.03
C GLU A 160 13.99 -7.27 -1.81
N THR A 161 14.97 -7.29 -2.70
CA THR A 161 15.27 -6.19 -3.60
C THR A 161 14.61 -6.41 -4.96
N LYS A 162 13.94 -5.39 -5.46
CA LYS A 162 13.36 -5.35 -6.81
C LYS A 162 13.92 -4.17 -7.60
N TYR A 163 13.82 -4.27 -8.92
CA TYR A 163 14.22 -3.21 -9.86
C TYR A 163 13.03 -2.78 -10.70
N ARG A 164 12.94 -1.48 -10.98
CA ARG A 164 12.00 -0.91 -11.95
C ARG A 164 12.78 -0.10 -12.98
N LEU A 165 12.31 -0.11 -14.21
CA LEU A 165 12.93 0.63 -15.33
C LEU A 165 12.16 1.90 -15.71
N ALA A 166 10.94 2.04 -15.24
CA ALA A 166 10.08 3.20 -15.47
C ALA A 166 9.66 3.81 -14.11
N PRO A 167 9.53 5.14 -14.01
CA PRO A 167 9.77 6.17 -15.02
C PRO A 167 11.27 6.35 -15.39
N SER A 168 12.17 6.01 -14.49
CA SER A 168 13.62 5.92 -14.62
C SER A 168 14.11 4.70 -13.85
N PRO A 169 15.26 4.08 -14.17
CA PRO A 169 15.76 2.91 -13.46
C PRO A 169 15.98 3.20 -11.97
N TYR A 170 15.41 2.37 -11.08
CA TYR A 170 15.62 2.45 -9.63
C TYR A 170 15.54 1.07 -8.97
N GLU A 171 16.21 0.96 -7.83
CA GLU A 171 16.17 -0.17 -6.92
C GLU A 171 15.29 0.13 -5.73
N ILE A 172 14.58 -0.87 -5.23
CA ILE A 172 13.67 -0.74 -4.10
C ILE A 172 13.69 -2.01 -3.23
N LYS A 173 13.66 -1.83 -1.91
CA LYS A 173 13.38 -2.92 -0.99
C LYS A 173 11.89 -3.00 -0.72
N ILE A 174 11.35 -4.19 -0.88
CA ILE A 174 9.96 -4.53 -0.57
C ILE A 174 9.92 -5.70 0.40
N PHE A 175 8.82 -5.90 1.11
CA PHE A 175 8.62 -7.18 1.78
C PHE A 175 8.38 -8.28 0.76
N ASP A 176 8.86 -9.50 1.05
CA ASP A 176 8.62 -10.68 0.23
C ASP A 176 7.13 -11.06 0.21
N ASP A 177 6.72 -11.87 -0.76
CA ASP A 177 5.32 -12.30 -0.94
C ASP A 177 4.72 -12.89 0.35
N SER A 178 5.50 -13.66 1.10
CA SER A 178 5.02 -14.33 2.31
C SER A 178 4.75 -13.37 3.46
N THR A 179 5.59 -12.35 3.62
CA THR A 179 5.45 -11.28 4.60
C THR A 179 4.31 -10.33 4.23
N LEU A 180 4.20 -9.97 2.94
CA LEU A 180 3.09 -9.18 2.42
C LEU A 180 1.75 -9.87 2.66
N PHE A 181 1.67 -11.18 2.42
CA PHE A 181 0.46 -11.96 2.67
C PHE A 181 0.13 -12.04 4.16
N ALA A 182 1.12 -12.27 5.02
CA ALA A 182 0.94 -12.23 6.47
C ALA A 182 0.38 -10.88 6.95
N GLY A 183 0.91 -9.78 6.44
CA GLY A 183 0.38 -8.43 6.70
C GLY A 183 -1.07 -8.25 6.23
N LYS A 184 -1.44 -8.86 5.10
CA LYS A 184 -2.82 -8.83 4.60
C LYS A 184 -3.77 -9.69 5.43
N ILE A 185 -3.36 -10.88 5.86
CA ILE A 185 -4.12 -11.72 6.79
C ILE A 185 -4.36 -10.99 8.11
N HIS A 186 -3.31 -10.35 8.66
CA HIS A 186 -3.45 -9.52 9.84
C HIS A 186 -4.50 -8.42 9.63
N ALA A 187 -4.48 -7.71 8.50
CA ALA A 187 -5.46 -6.67 8.19
C ALA A 187 -6.89 -7.23 8.10
N VAL A 188 -7.07 -8.37 7.44
CA VAL A 188 -8.38 -9.06 7.34
C VAL A 188 -8.91 -9.44 8.72
N ILE A 189 -8.07 -10.04 9.58
CA ILE A 189 -8.48 -10.52 10.91
C ILE A 189 -8.76 -9.36 11.87
N CYS A 190 -7.88 -8.34 11.90
CA CYS A 190 -7.85 -7.36 12.99
C CYS A 190 -8.64 -6.09 12.71
N ARG A 191 -8.90 -5.75 11.43
CA ARG A 191 -9.66 -4.53 11.15
C ARG A 191 -11.14 -4.71 11.50
N GLU A 192 -11.59 -3.93 12.47
CA GLU A 192 -12.99 -3.83 12.87
C GLU A 192 -13.53 -2.50 12.33
N TYR A 193 -14.52 -2.59 11.46
CA TYR A 193 -15.13 -1.43 10.87
C TYR A 193 -16.52 -1.23 11.48
N LYS A 194 -16.70 -0.12 12.22
CA LYS A 194 -18.03 0.22 12.75
C LYS A 194 -19.02 0.54 11.63
N ASN A 195 -18.56 1.22 10.56
CA ASN A 195 -19.44 1.76 9.52
C ASN A 195 -18.98 1.49 8.08
N ARG A 196 -17.90 0.74 7.86
CA ARG A 196 -17.34 0.49 6.52
C ARG A 196 -16.55 -0.81 6.48
N VAL A 197 -16.78 -1.64 5.48
CA VAL A 197 -15.92 -2.79 5.18
C VAL A 197 -14.87 -2.37 4.14
N LYS A 198 -13.60 -2.70 4.35
CA LYS A 198 -12.54 -2.42 3.37
C LYS A 198 -12.39 -3.58 2.40
N GLY A 199 -13.22 -3.58 1.34
CA GLY A 199 -13.28 -4.65 0.34
C GLY A 199 -11.94 -4.96 -0.32
N ARG A 200 -11.05 -3.94 -0.45
CA ARG A 200 -9.70 -4.12 -0.97
C ARG A 200 -8.86 -5.13 -0.19
N ASP A 201 -9.08 -5.31 1.13
CA ASP A 201 -8.35 -6.31 1.91
C ASP A 201 -8.75 -7.73 1.53
N TYR A 202 -10.03 -7.95 1.21
CA TYR A 202 -10.55 -9.24 0.75
C TYR A 202 -10.13 -9.53 -0.70
N TYR A 203 -10.08 -8.52 -1.56
CA TYR A 203 -9.56 -8.65 -2.91
C TYR A 203 -8.09 -9.10 -2.91
N ASP A 204 -7.25 -8.43 -2.09
CA ASP A 204 -5.84 -8.77 -1.96
C ASP A 204 -5.64 -10.15 -1.33
N TYR A 205 -6.49 -10.55 -0.39
CA TYR A 205 -6.49 -11.90 0.17
C TYR A 205 -6.70 -12.96 -0.92
N LEU A 206 -7.73 -12.80 -1.77
CA LEU A 206 -7.98 -13.72 -2.88
C LEU A 206 -6.83 -13.75 -3.89
N PHE A 207 -6.20 -12.60 -4.16
CA PHE A 207 -5.03 -12.53 -5.01
C PHE A 207 -3.89 -13.43 -4.52
N TYR A 208 -3.57 -13.40 -3.23
CA TYR A 208 -2.56 -14.28 -2.64
C TYR A 208 -3.00 -15.75 -2.62
N ARG A 209 -4.29 -16.00 -2.41
CA ARG A 209 -4.83 -17.36 -2.46
C ARG A 209 -4.71 -17.95 -3.86
N ALA A 210 -5.01 -17.17 -4.90
CA ALA A 210 -4.87 -17.60 -6.29
C ALA A 210 -3.39 -17.87 -6.68
N LYS A 211 -2.42 -17.23 -6.02
CA LYS A 211 -0.97 -17.47 -6.19
C LYS A 211 -0.43 -18.58 -5.29
N GLU A 212 -1.26 -19.20 -4.47
CA GLU A 212 -0.85 -20.20 -3.46
C GLU A 212 0.30 -19.72 -2.56
N THR A 213 0.32 -18.41 -2.29
CA THR A 213 1.37 -17.77 -1.48
C THR A 213 1.36 -18.34 -0.07
N LYS A 214 2.52 -18.71 0.45
CA LYS A 214 2.69 -19.15 1.84
C LYS A 214 2.69 -17.97 2.79
N ILE A 215 2.28 -18.19 4.03
CA ILE A 215 2.22 -17.17 5.08
C ILE A 215 3.53 -17.16 5.84
N ASN A 216 4.15 -15.99 6.03
CA ASN A 216 5.23 -15.81 6.99
C ASN A 216 4.64 -15.87 8.41
N LEU A 217 4.77 -17.06 9.02
CA LEU A 217 4.14 -17.36 10.31
C LEU A 217 4.70 -16.49 11.44
N ALA A 218 6.03 -16.32 11.49
CA ALA A 218 6.70 -15.56 12.54
C ALA A 218 6.27 -14.08 12.51
N TYR A 219 6.23 -13.47 11.34
CA TYR A 219 5.79 -12.09 11.18
C TYR A 219 4.31 -11.91 11.55
N LEU A 220 3.44 -12.83 11.11
CA LEU A 220 2.01 -12.78 11.46
C LEU A 220 1.79 -12.94 12.96
N GLU A 221 2.51 -13.85 13.61
CA GLU A 221 2.45 -14.05 15.07
C GLU A 221 2.77 -12.75 15.79
N ASN A 222 3.89 -12.12 15.46
CA ASN A 222 4.31 -10.86 16.08
C ASN A 222 3.28 -9.75 15.87
N LYS A 223 2.72 -9.61 14.66
CA LYS A 223 1.66 -8.63 14.40
C LYS A 223 0.38 -8.88 15.19
N LEU A 224 -0.05 -10.13 15.30
CA LEU A 224 -1.26 -10.49 16.07
C LEU A 224 -1.06 -10.28 17.58
N LYS A 225 0.13 -10.57 18.11
CA LYS A 225 0.51 -10.28 19.50
C LYS A 225 0.54 -8.78 19.77
N ASN A 226 1.15 -7.99 18.90
CA ASN A 226 1.25 -6.53 19.05
C ASN A 226 -0.13 -5.85 19.03
N THR A 227 -1.09 -6.40 18.29
CA THR A 227 -2.46 -5.88 18.25
C THR A 227 -3.37 -6.48 19.35
N GLY A 228 -2.86 -7.39 20.17
CA GLY A 228 -3.63 -8.05 21.22
C GLY A 228 -4.70 -9.02 20.72
N LYS A 229 -4.59 -9.45 19.44
CA LYS A 229 -5.56 -10.40 18.85
C LYS A 229 -5.33 -11.83 19.34
N ILE A 230 -4.09 -12.16 19.68
CA ILE A 230 -3.70 -13.37 20.41
C ILE A 230 -2.87 -12.96 21.63
N SER A 231 -2.83 -13.84 22.67
CA SER A 231 -2.01 -13.56 23.84
C SER A 231 -0.51 -13.62 23.52
N LYS A 232 0.32 -13.00 24.37
CA LYS A 232 1.78 -12.99 24.19
C LYS A 232 2.39 -14.40 24.25
N ASP A 233 1.77 -15.29 25.02
CA ASP A 233 2.23 -16.67 25.22
C ASP A 233 1.72 -17.64 24.14
N THR A 234 0.79 -17.20 23.29
CA THR A 234 0.26 -18.03 22.20
C THR A 234 1.33 -18.28 21.16
N LYS A 235 1.61 -19.55 20.85
CA LYS A 235 2.35 -19.94 19.64
C LYS A 235 1.35 -20.06 18.48
N LEU A 236 1.52 -19.22 17.46
CA LEU A 236 0.61 -19.22 16.31
C LEU A 236 0.79 -20.51 15.49
N THR A 237 -0.32 -21.13 15.15
CA THR A 237 -0.38 -22.30 14.23
C THR A 237 -1.27 -21.99 13.06
N ILE A 238 -1.20 -22.80 12.02
CA ILE A 238 -2.09 -22.68 10.86
C ILE A 238 -3.56 -22.86 11.25
N ASP A 239 -3.85 -23.71 12.23
CA ASP A 239 -5.21 -23.97 12.68
C ASP A 239 -5.80 -22.74 13.38
N ILE A 240 -5.02 -22.06 14.22
CA ILE A 240 -5.44 -20.78 14.83
C ILE A 240 -5.71 -19.73 13.74
N ILE A 241 -4.90 -19.65 12.70
CA ILE A 241 -5.13 -18.72 11.57
C ILE A 241 -6.46 -19.06 10.88
N LYS A 242 -6.70 -20.34 10.61
CA LYS A 242 -7.94 -20.82 9.98
C LYS A 242 -9.16 -20.47 10.81
N GLU A 243 -9.12 -20.70 12.13
CA GLU A 243 -10.20 -20.35 13.05
C GLU A 243 -10.49 -18.84 13.07
N LEU A 244 -9.45 -18.01 13.11
CA LEU A 244 -9.61 -16.55 13.09
C LEU A 244 -10.23 -16.05 11.78
N LEU A 245 -9.81 -16.62 10.66
CA LEU A 245 -10.35 -16.28 9.34
C LEU A 245 -11.78 -16.80 9.18
N ASP A 246 -12.10 -18.01 9.62
CA ASP A 246 -13.44 -18.59 9.62
C ASP A 246 -14.43 -17.66 10.36
N LYS A 247 -14.07 -17.31 11.60
CA LYS A 247 -14.86 -16.38 12.40
C LYS A 247 -15.05 -15.03 11.71
N LYS A 248 -13.99 -14.53 11.08
CA LYS A 248 -14.04 -13.25 10.36
C LYS A 248 -14.96 -13.33 9.15
N PHE A 249 -14.79 -14.32 8.28
CA PHE A 249 -15.57 -14.45 7.04
C PHE A 249 -17.06 -14.68 7.29
N LYS A 250 -17.43 -15.36 8.40
CA LYS A 250 -18.83 -15.50 8.84
C LYS A 250 -19.46 -14.18 9.29
N SER A 251 -18.64 -13.19 9.71
CA SER A 251 -19.14 -11.91 10.25
C SER A 251 -19.14 -10.75 9.24
N VAL A 252 -18.54 -10.92 8.07
CA VAL A 252 -18.36 -9.84 7.08
C VAL A 252 -19.60 -9.59 6.27
N ASN A 253 -19.95 -8.31 6.11
CA ASN A 253 -20.92 -7.90 5.08
C ASN A 253 -20.20 -7.83 3.72
N PHE A 254 -20.33 -8.89 2.92
CA PHE A 254 -19.69 -8.96 1.60
C PHE A 254 -20.29 -8.02 0.58
N GLU A 255 -21.54 -7.60 0.70
CA GLU A 255 -22.12 -6.58 -0.20
C GLU A 255 -21.41 -5.23 0.01
N ALA A 256 -21.24 -4.80 1.26
CA ALA A 256 -20.47 -3.61 1.57
C ALA A 256 -18.98 -3.74 1.14
N ALA A 257 -18.39 -4.94 1.19
CA ALA A 257 -17.05 -5.20 0.70
C ALA A 257 -16.94 -5.05 -0.83
N LYS A 258 -17.92 -5.54 -1.57
CA LYS A 258 -18.02 -5.38 -3.04
C LYS A 258 -18.12 -3.91 -3.43
N GLU A 259 -18.98 -3.15 -2.75
CA GLU A 259 -19.16 -1.71 -2.99
C GLU A 259 -17.84 -0.94 -2.78
N ASP A 260 -17.09 -1.22 -1.68
CA ASP A 260 -15.82 -0.53 -1.40
C ASP A 260 -14.78 -0.79 -2.49
N VAL A 261 -14.67 -2.01 -2.99
CA VAL A 261 -13.61 -2.36 -3.97
C VAL A 261 -13.99 -2.02 -5.42
N ASN A 262 -15.25 -1.84 -5.72
CA ASN A 262 -15.78 -1.68 -7.08
C ASN A 262 -15.11 -0.54 -7.88
N ASN A 263 -14.72 0.54 -7.22
CA ASN A 263 -14.09 1.69 -7.86
C ASN A 263 -12.58 1.50 -8.15
N PHE A 264 -11.99 0.41 -7.67
CA PHE A 264 -10.56 0.12 -7.80
C PHE A 264 -10.24 -0.97 -8.82
N ILE A 265 -11.25 -1.68 -9.31
CA ILE A 265 -11.09 -2.81 -10.24
C ILE A 265 -11.70 -2.51 -11.60
N LYS A 266 -11.12 -3.10 -12.66
CA LYS A 266 -11.66 -3.01 -14.02
C LYS A 266 -12.72 -4.07 -14.27
N ASP A 267 -12.45 -5.33 -13.93
CA ASP A 267 -13.41 -6.43 -14.08
C ASP A 267 -14.28 -6.60 -12.82
N LYS A 268 -15.50 -6.06 -12.91
CA LYS A 268 -16.50 -6.14 -11.83
C LYS A 268 -17.22 -7.48 -11.77
N ASN A 269 -17.11 -8.33 -12.78
CA ASN A 269 -17.80 -9.61 -12.80
C ASN A 269 -17.28 -10.56 -11.73
N SER A 270 -15.99 -10.49 -11.42
CA SER A 270 -15.38 -11.30 -10.35
C SER A 270 -16.03 -11.09 -8.98
N LEU A 271 -16.60 -9.91 -8.72
CA LEU A 271 -17.29 -9.61 -7.46
C LEU A 271 -18.62 -10.36 -7.29
N LYS A 272 -19.24 -10.82 -8.36
CA LYS A 272 -20.51 -11.58 -8.28
C LYS A 272 -20.39 -12.87 -7.49
N LEU A 273 -19.19 -13.45 -7.47
CA LEU A 273 -18.89 -14.69 -6.74
C LEU A 273 -18.62 -14.47 -5.23
N TRP A 274 -18.45 -13.23 -4.79
CA TRP A 274 -18.09 -12.95 -3.41
C TRP A 274 -19.24 -13.28 -2.46
N SER A 275 -19.01 -14.25 -1.61
CA SER A 275 -19.92 -14.70 -0.55
C SER A 275 -19.10 -15.24 0.62
N ALA A 276 -19.73 -15.41 1.77
CA ALA A 276 -19.08 -16.08 2.91
C ALA A 276 -18.56 -17.47 2.51
N ASP A 277 -19.37 -18.25 1.77
CA ASP A 277 -19.01 -19.61 1.34
C ASP A 277 -17.76 -19.63 0.47
N LEU A 278 -17.65 -18.68 -0.50
CA LEU A 278 -16.43 -18.57 -1.30
C LEU A 278 -15.22 -18.34 -0.41
N PHE A 279 -15.27 -17.37 0.50
CA PHE A 279 -14.11 -17.03 1.34
C PHE A 279 -13.78 -18.16 2.33
N LEU A 280 -14.79 -18.83 2.89
CA LEU A 280 -14.59 -20.00 3.75
C LEU A 280 -13.92 -21.15 3.00
N SER A 281 -14.29 -21.44 1.75
CA SER A 281 -13.68 -22.48 0.95
C SER A 281 -12.18 -22.21 0.66
N THR A 282 -11.75 -20.96 0.68
CA THR A 282 -10.33 -20.60 0.46
C THR A 282 -9.43 -20.87 1.66
N ILE A 283 -9.98 -21.13 2.83
CA ILE A 283 -9.21 -21.36 4.08
C ILE A 283 -8.43 -22.68 4.02
N GLU A 284 -9.02 -23.70 3.41
CA GLU A 284 -8.46 -25.08 3.42
C GLU A 284 -7.04 -25.16 2.84
N GLY A 285 -6.76 -24.49 1.74
CA GLY A 285 -5.46 -24.54 1.08
C GLY A 285 -4.40 -23.57 1.63
N LEU A 286 -4.58 -23.00 2.82
CA LEU A 286 -3.60 -22.13 3.44
C LEU A 286 -2.34 -22.90 3.85
N GLN A 287 -1.17 -22.31 3.58
CA GLN A 287 0.12 -22.87 3.92
C GLN A 287 1.00 -21.80 4.60
N THR A 288 1.92 -22.23 5.43
CA THR A 288 2.94 -21.38 6.06
C THR A 288 4.32 -21.69 5.54
N ASN A 289 5.24 -20.73 5.61
CA ASN A 289 6.65 -21.03 5.46
C ASN A 289 7.07 -21.97 6.57
N LYS A 290 7.89 -22.96 6.25
CA LYS A 290 8.58 -23.73 7.30
C LYS A 290 9.57 -22.78 7.98
N ILE A 291 9.46 -22.64 9.28
CA ILE A 291 10.45 -21.94 10.13
C ILE A 291 11.69 -22.82 10.20
#